data_c6596b967f226ca31eb1f5e9369960e8
#
_entry.id   c6596b967f226ca31eb1f5e9369960e8
#
_cell.length_a   1.000
_cell.length_b   1.000
_cell.length_c   1.000
_cell.angle_alpha   90.00
_cell.angle_beta   90.00
_cell.angle_gamma   90.00
#
_symmetry.space_group_name_H-M   'P 1'
#
loop_
_entity.id
_entity.type
_entity.pdbx_description
1 polymer ?
#
loop_
_entity_poly.entity_id
_entity_poly.type
_entity_poly.pdbx_seq_one_letter_code
_entity_poly.pdbx_strand_id
1 'polypeptide(L)'
;MSRAVTQIILLIFLLNLLFPFAQPSEEIQPIPSTHLHLVDDRLEIVYDDISLSEELGLVESPEGKIDLFARVSDLNDGHHGFIENLGGVITSSFDRFNTFGFIIDIAKVPDVVYLPNLEWLEANVLFYPTLDNSVESIGTSEIWDDFGFRGEDTTIAILDTGVDFEHESLDDLDDISSTYDPKIAIDSNGMLGFYNANTDQEYPDEQPHDSGSHGTHCAGIAAGTGGSSGQYAGVAPQAKVVGVIALDGGSGDEGDLLRAVDWTIQNKDRFSIDVMSLSLGGPVVIPGATNNGASSISQALDVAVEAGIVTVVAIGNGNLGIAAHPGSVSYPGDSVKSITVGSVNDDHSREIYSSRGPTGDGRLKPDVMAPGGAIMSAQANSGDGYVSYSGTSMATPHVAGVAALMLQANPNVNPTSST
;
A
#
# COMPACT_ATOMS: atom_id res chain seq x y z
N MET A 1 -16.16 -28.54 -66.89
CA MET A 1 -15.48 -28.35 -65.59
C MET A 1 -14.15 -29.07 -65.65
N SER A 2 -13.02 -28.40 -65.43
CA SER A 2 -11.71 -29.05 -65.52
C SER A 2 -11.48 -29.99 -64.34
N ARG A 3 -10.69 -31.06 -64.54
CA ARG A 3 -10.30 -32.00 -63.48
C ARG A 3 -9.77 -31.33 -62.23
N ALA A 4 -9.18 -30.14 -62.34
CA ALA A 4 -8.66 -29.35 -61.25
C ALA A 4 -9.78 -28.79 -60.34
N VAL A 5 -10.91 -28.34 -60.89
CA VAL A 5 -12.07 -27.83 -60.09
C VAL A 5 -12.73 -28.95 -59.31
N THR A 6 -12.81 -30.14 -59.89
CA THR A 6 -13.39 -31.30 -59.19
C THR A 6 -12.50 -31.81 -58.05
N GLN A 7 -11.17 -31.71 -58.21
CA GLN A 7 -10.23 -32.07 -57.14
C GLN A 7 -10.25 -31.03 -56.00
N ILE A 8 -10.38 -29.74 -56.28
CA ILE A 8 -10.49 -28.69 -55.25
C ILE A 8 -11.80 -28.84 -54.45
N ILE A 9 -12.92 -29.12 -55.11
CA ILE A 9 -14.21 -29.35 -54.44
C ILE A 9 -14.15 -30.63 -53.56
N LEU A 10 -13.48 -31.68 -54.01
CA LEU A 10 -13.30 -32.91 -53.23
C LEU A 10 -12.37 -32.69 -52.02
N LEU A 11 -11.35 -31.85 -52.16
CA LEU A 11 -10.41 -31.50 -51.07
C LEU A 11 -11.09 -30.62 -50.00
N ILE A 12 -11.96 -29.69 -50.41
CA ILE A 12 -12.77 -28.87 -49.49
C ILE A 12 -13.79 -29.74 -48.75
N PHE A 13 -14.38 -30.75 -49.44
CA PHE A 13 -15.31 -31.68 -48.82
C PHE A 13 -14.62 -32.65 -47.82
N LEU A 14 -13.40 -33.08 -48.12
CA LEU A 14 -12.60 -33.92 -47.24
C LEU A 14 -12.01 -33.13 -46.03
N LEU A 15 -11.65 -31.85 -46.20
CA LEU A 15 -11.26 -30.97 -45.11
C LEU A 15 -12.43 -30.70 -44.16
N ASN A 16 -13.65 -30.55 -44.64
CA ASN A 16 -14.85 -30.40 -43.80
C ASN A 16 -15.27 -31.70 -43.07
N LEU A 17 -14.79 -32.87 -43.51
CA LEU A 17 -14.99 -34.14 -42.81
C LEU A 17 -13.91 -34.42 -41.77
N LEU A 18 -12.73 -33.83 -41.89
CA LEU A 18 -11.59 -33.98 -40.97
C LEU A 18 -11.57 -32.91 -39.86
N PHE A 19 -12.16 -31.77 -40.11
CA PHE A 19 -12.38 -30.71 -39.14
C PHE A 19 -13.87 -30.38 -39.13
N PRO A 20 -14.70 -31.02 -38.28
CA PRO A 20 -16.06 -30.55 -38.10
C PRO A 20 -15.97 -29.05 -37.75
N PHE A 21 -16.73 -28.23 -38.52
CA PHE A 21 -16.94 -26.84 -38.15
C PHE A 21 -17.20 -26.82 -36.66
N ALA A 22 -16.41 -26.01 -35.90
CA ALA A 22 -16.78 -25.67 -34.55
C ALA A 22 -18.26 -25.26 -34.59
N GLN A 23 -19.09 -25.91 -33.80
CA GLN A 23 -20.50 -25.49 -33.63
C GLN A 23 -20.41 -23.96 -33.38
N PRO A 24 -21.27 -23.16 -34.00
CA PRO A 24 -21.34 -21.75 -33.63
C PRO A 24 -21.45 -21.71 -32.11
N SER A 25 -20.53 -21.02 -31.45
CA SER A 25 -20.66 -20.73 -30.04
C SER A 25 -22.08 -20.21 -29.83
N GLU A 26 -22.87 -20.83 -28.94
CA GLU A 26 -24.18 -20.29 -28.59
C GLU A 26 -23.99 -18.79 -28.37
N GLU A 27 -24.71 -17.98 -29.11
CA GLU A 27 -24.63 -16.54 -29.05
C GLU A 27 -25.02 -16.16 -27.63
N ILE A 28 -24.05 -15.72 -26.85
CA ILE A 28 -24.23 -15.37 -25.44
C ILE A 28 -25.26 -14.23 -25.40
N GLN A 29 -26.41 -14.48 -24.76
CA GLN A 29 -27.50 -13.51 -24.68
C GLN A 29 -27.12 -12.41 -23.65
N PRO A 30 -27.26 -11.10 -23.95
CA PRO A 30 -26.87 -10.05 -23.02
C PRO A 30 -27.72 -10.11 -21.73
N ILE A 31 -27.15 -9.70 -20.62
CA ILE A 31 -27.85 -9.49 -19.36
C ILE A 31 -28.97 -8.46 -19.60
N PRO A 32 -30.24 -8.76 -19.26
CA PRO A 32 -31.34 -7.85 -19.50
C PRO A 32 -31.12 -6.49 -18.82
N SER A 33 -31.20 -5.39 -19.57
CA SER A 33 -30.97 -4.03 -19.08
C SER A 33 -31.85 -3.63 -17.88
N THR A 34 -32.99 -4.29 -17.71
CA THR A 34 -33.88 -4.10 -16.57
C THR A 34 -33.33 -4.67 -15.26
N HIS A 35 -32.29 -5.49 -15.29
CA HIS A 35 -31.69 -6.17 -14.14
C HIS A 35 -30.21 -5.76 -13.90
N LEU A 36 -29.60 -4.92 -14.76
CA LEU A 36 -28.22 -4.48 -14.59
C LEU A 36 -27.95 -3.82 -13.22
N HIS A 37 -28.94 -3.16 -12.65
CA HIS A 37 -28.83 -2.55 -11.32
C HIS A 37 -28.70 -3.58 -10.16
N LEU A 38 -28.86 -4.86 -10.43
CA LEU A 38 -28.69 -5.98 -9.50
C LEU A 38 -27.37 -6.72 -9.70
N VAL A 39 -26.56 -6.30 -10.67
CA VAL A 39 -25.34 -7.00 -11.10
C VAL A 39 -24.12 -6.12 -10.86
N ASP A 40 -23.06 -6.72 -10.35
CA ASP A 40 -21.75 -6.07 -10.19
C ASP A 40 -21.15 -5.67 -11.55
N ASP A 41 -20.55 -4.50 -11.62
CA ASP A 41 -19.96 -3.96 -12.86
C ASP A 41 -18.89 -4.88 -13.45
N ARG A 42 -18.11 -5.56 -12.61
CA ARG A 42 -17.08 -6.54 -13.05
C ARG A 42 -17.71 -7.75 -13.70
N LEU A 43 -18.83 -8.25 -13.16
CA LEU A 43 -19.56 -9.36 -13.75
C LEU A 43 -20.11 -8.96 -15.13
N GLU A 44 -20.58 -7.73 -15.31
CA GLU A 44 -21.02 -7.22 -16.61
C GLU A 44 -19.87 -7.21 -17.63
N ILE A 45 -18.68 -6.73 -17.24
CA ILE A 45 -17.50 -6.67 -18.10
C ILE A 45 -17.02 -8.09 -18.48
N VAL A 46 -16.89 -9.00 -17.52
CA VAL A 46 -16.43 -10.37 -17.77
C VAL A 46 -17.44 -11.18 -18.56
N TYR A 47 -18.71 -10.88 -18.40
CA TYR A 47 -19.74 -11.52 -19.19
C TYR A 47 -19.62 -11.19 -20.68
N ASP A 48 -19.22 -9.97 -21.02
CA ASP A 48 -18.95 -9.56 -22.39
C ASP A 48 -17.61 -10.11 -22.92
N ASP A 49 -16.59 -10.23 -22.07
CA ASP A 49 -15.29 -10.80 -22.41
C ASP A 49 -14.64 -11.56 -21.23
N ILE A 50 -14.82 -12.90 -21.21
CA ILE A 50 -14.29 -13.78 -20.15
C ILE A 50 -12.76 -13.76 -20.06
N SER A 51 -12.04 -13.33 -21.09
CA SER A 51 -10.57 -13.25 -21.06
C SER A 51 -10.06 -12.20 -20.08
N LEU A 52 -10.92 -11.29 -19.64
CA LEU A 52 -10.60 -10.25 -18.64
C LEU A 52 -10.73 -10.73 -17.19
N SER A 53 -11.10 -12.00 -16.97
CA SER A 53 -11.33 -12.55 -15.61
C SER A 53 -10.08 -12.39 -14.70
N GLU A 54 -8.90 -12.66 -15.21
CA GLU A 54 -7.64 -12.54 -14.47
C GLU A 54 -7.32 -11.07 -14.16
N GLU A 55 -7.46 -10.17 -15.13
CA GLU A 55 -7.23 -8.72 -14.95
C GLU A 55 -8.19 -8.10 -13.92
N LEU A 56 -9.41 -8.62 -13.84
CA LEU A 56 -10.43 -8.16 -12.89
C LEU A 56 -10.37 -8.90 -11.55
N GLY A 57 -9.38 -9.78 -11.36
CA GLY A 57 -9.13 -10.50 -10.11
C GLY A 57 -10.20 -11.52 -9.75
N LEU A 58 -10.86 -12.14 -10.71
CA LEU A 58 -11.86 -13.17 -10.45
C LEU A 58 -11.21 -14.48 -10.00
N VAL A 59 -11.93 -15.23 -9.16
CA VAL A 59 -11.53 -16.59 -8.79
C VAL A 59 -11.50 -17.49 -10.02
N GLU A 60 -10.39 -18.23 -10.22
CA GLU A 60 -10.24 -19.16 -11.32
C GLU A 60 -11.35 -20.21 -11.29
N SER A 61 -12.06 -20.36 -12.39
CA SER A 61 -13.18 -21.29 -12.55
C SER A 61 -12.90 -22.26 -13.70
N PRO A 62 -13.53 -23.46 -13.72
CA PRO A 62 -13.40 -24.36 -14.85
C PRO A 62 -13.79 -23.69 -16.18
N GLU A 63 -13.16 -24.12 -17.28
CA GLU A 63 -13.39 -23.54 -18.61
C GLU A 63 -14.89 -23.40 -18.95
N GLY A 64 -15.30 -22.19 -19.35
CA GLY A 64 -16.68 -21.84 -19.68
C GLY A 64 -17.60 -21.63 -18.47
N LYS A 65 -17.07 -21.64 -17.25
CA LYS A 65 -17.83 -21.41 -16.02
C LYS A 65 -17.36 -20.16 -15.29
N ILE A 66 -18.21 -19.68 -14.40
CA ILE A 66 -17.93 -18.54 -13.52
C ILE A 66 -18.41 -18.85 -12.11
N ASP A 67 -17.64 -18.41 -11.10
CA ASP A 67 -17.99 -18.50 -9.69
C ASP A 67 -18.63 -17.18 -9.25
N LEU A 68 -19.82 -17.27 -8.67
CA LEU A 68 -20.68 -16.14 -8.35
C LEU A 68 -21.19 -16.21 -6.92
N PHE A 69 -21.50 -15.05 -6.38
CA PHE A 69 -22.32 -14.89 -5.19
C PHE A 69 -23.65 -14.21 -5.53
N ALA A 70 -24.74 -14.75 -4.98
CA ALA A 70 -26.06 -14.11 -5.01
C ALA A 70 -26.52 -13.78 -3.59
N ARG A 71 -26.94 -12.52 -3.38
CA ARG A 71 -27.63 -12.10 -2.19
C ARG A 71 -29.11 -11.92 -2.49
N VAL A 72 -29.95 -12.47 -1.61
CA VAL A 72 -31.41 -12.43 -1.71
C VAL A 72 -32.02 -11.84 -0.45
N SER A 73 -33.28 -11.41 -0.47
CA SER A 73 -33.90 -10.80 0.73
C SER A 73 -34.23 -11.80 1.84
N ASP A 74 -34.39 -13.11 1.51
CA ASP A 74 -34.74 -14.17 2.47
C ASP A 74 -34.27 -15.53 1.89
N LEU A 75 -33.06 -15.96 2.27
CA LEU A 75 -32.43 -17.18 1.73
C LEU A 75 -33.17 -18.43 2.19
N ASN A 76 -33.45 -19.33 1.24
CA ASN A 76 -34.08 -20.64 1.48
C ASN A 76 -33.66 -21.64 0.41
N ASP A 77 -33.99 -22.93 0.63
CA ASP A 77 -33.64 -24.05 -0.27
C ASP A 77 -34.15 -23.87 -1.72
N GLY A 78 -35.19 -23.06 -1.91
CA GLY A 78 -35.72 -22.76 -3.24
C GLY A 78 -34.74 -22.00 -4.12
N HIS A 79 -33.89 -21.17 -3.56
CA HIS A 79 -32.86 -20.42 -4.29
C HIS A 79 -31.74 -21.34 -4.77
N HIS A 80 -31.28 -22.27 -3.91
CA HIS A 80 -30.32 -23.32 -4.30
C HIS A 80 -30.90 -24.18 -5.44
N GLY A 81 -32.13 -24.66 -5.28
CA GLY A 81 -32.81 -25.44 -6.32
C GLY A 81 -33.01 -24.71 -7.65
N PHE A 82 -33.16 -23.38 -7.62
CA PHE A 82 -33.23 -22.57 -8.84
C PHE A 82 -31.88 -22.61 -9.59
N ILE A 83 -30.76 -22.42 -8.93
CA ILE A 83 -29.42 -22.46 -9.52
C ILE A 83 -29.07 -23.87 -10.00
N GLU A 84 -29.40 -24.91 -9.21
CA GLU A 84 -29.18 -26.31 -9.60
C GLU A 84 -29.98 -26.69 -10.85
N ASN A 85 -31.20 -26.19 -11.00
CA ASN A 85 -32.01 -26.38 -12.20
C ASN A 85 -31.42 -25.70 -13.46
N LEU A 86 -30.63 -24.66 -13.30
CA LEU A 86 -29.86 -24.01 -14.37
C LEU A 86 -28.54 -24.75 -14.68
N GLY A 87 -28.21 -25.81 -13.92
CA GLY A 87 -26.98 -26.58 -14.06
C GLY A 87 -25.82 -26.03 -13.24
N GLY A 88 -26.09 -25.12 -12.31
CA GLY A 88 -25.09 -24.59 -11.36
C GLY A 88 -24.83 -25.56 -10.20
N VAL A 89 -23.73 -25.34 -9.52
CA VAL A 89 -23.30 -26.11 -8.33
C VAL A 89 -23.12 -25.14 -7.19
N ILE A 90 -23.85 -25.34 -6.08
CA ILE A 90 -23.71 -24.53 -4.87
C ILE A 90 -22.36 -24.82 -4.22
N THR A 91 -21.57 -23.78 -3.95
CA THR A 91 -20.24 -23.85 -3.34
C THR A 91 -20.26 -23.48 -1.86
N SER A 92 -21.15 -22.56 -1.48
CA SER A 92 -21.25 -22.06 -0.09
C SER A 92 -22.64 -21.49 0.21
N SER A 93 -23.00 -21.39 1.49
CA SER A 93 -24.25 -20.76 1.94
C SER A 93 -24.02 -20.02 3.25
N PHE A 94 -24.49 -18.78 3.33
CA PHE A 94 -24.30 -17.88 4.45
C PHE A 94 -25.67 -17.30 4.89
N ASP A 95 -26.44 -18.08 5.63
CA ASP A 95 -27.81 -17.74 6.05
C ASP A 95 -27.90 -16.40 6.77
N ARG A 96 -26.88 -16.06 7.60
CA ARG A 96 -26.84 -14.78 8.33
C ARG A 96 -26.81 -13.56 7.40
N PHE A 97 -26.27 -13.72 6.20
CA PHE A 97 -26.10 -12.64 5.21
C PHE A 97 -27.07 -12.76 4.05
N ASN A 98 -27.96 -13.80 4.06
CA ASN A 98 -28.85 -14.13 2.95
C ASN A 98 -28.09 -14.26 1.61
N THR A 99 -26.89 -14.81 1.65
CA THR A 99 -25.97 -14.90 0.51
C THR A 99 -25.52 -16.34 0.32
N PHE A 100 -25.35 -16.75 -0.94
CA PHE A 100 -24.78 -18.05 -1.27
C PHE A 100 -23.91 -17.98 -2.53
N GLY A 101 -22.86 -18.83 -2.56
CA GLY A 101 -21.93 -18.95 -3.67
C GLY A 101 -22.27 -20.14 -4.54
N PHE A 102 -22.00 -20.05 -5.85
CA PHE A 102 -22.23 -21.12 -6.80
C PHE A 102 -21.37 -20.96 -8.05
N ILE A 103 -21.04 -22.08 -8.69
CA ILE A 103 -20.37 -22.10 -10.00
C ILE A 103 -21.41 -22.48 -11.06
N ILE A 104 -21.44 -21.71 -12.14
CA ILE A 104 -22.40 -21.92 -13.23
C ILE A 104 -21.75 -21.69 -14.60
N ASP A 105 -22.33 -22.23 -15.67
CA ASP A 105 -21.92 -21.89 -17.03
C ASP A 105 -22.17 -20.40 -17.29
N ILE A 106 -21.18 -19.68 -17.84
CA ILE A 106 -21.30 -18.26 -18.08
C ILE A 106 -22.49 -17.90 -18.97
N ALA A 107 -22.83 -18.74 -19.93
CA ALA A 107 -23.99 -18.55 -20.79
C ALA A 107 -25.35 -18.56 -20.04
N LYS A 108 -25.33 -18.99 -18.75
CA LYS A 108 -26.52 -19.01 -17.87
C LYS A 108 -26.64 -17.80 -16.96
N VAL A 109 -25.66 -16.93 -16.93
CA VAL A 109 -25.72 -15.72 -16.10
C VAL A 109 -26.98 -14.87 -16.37
N PRO A 110 -27.45 -14.68 -17.63
CA PRO A 110 -28.69 -13.95 -17.90
C PRO A 110 -29.94 -14.61 -17.33
N ASP A 111 -29.91 -15.91 -17.09
CA ASP A 111 -31.02 -16.65 -16.47
C ASP A 111 -30.97 -16.48 -14.92
N VAL A 112 -29.78 -16.30 -14.35
CA VAL A 112 -29.59 -16.11 -12.90
C VAL A 112 -30.22 -14.82 -12.40
N VAL A 113 -30.26 -13.75 -13.19
CA VAL A 113 -30.86 -12.47 -12.75
C VAL A 113 -32.38 -12.57 -12.47
N TYR A 114 -33.00 -13.66 -12.87
CA TYR A 114 -34.42 -13.97 -12.53
C TYR A 114 -34.56 -14.80 -11.24
N LEU A 115 -33.47 -14.99 -10.49
CA LEU A 115 -33.53 -15.63 -9.17
C LEU A 115 -34.56 -14.89 -8.29
N PRO A 116 -35.52 -15.58 -7.67
CA PRO A 116 -36.53 -14.94 -6.84
C PRO A 116 -35.89 -14.08 -5.73
N ASN A 117 -36.37 -12.88 -5.53
CA ASN A 117 -35.90 -11.95 -4.48
C ASN A 117 -34.40 -11.63 -4.54
N LEU A 118 -33.78 -11.72 -5.72
CA LEU A 118 -32.40 -11.31 -5.93
C LEU A 118 -32.24 -9.82 -5.58
N GLU A 119 -31.28 -9.51 -4.73
CA GLU A 119 -30.89 -8.14 -4.37
C GLU A 119 -29.55 -7.74 -4.99
N TRP A 120 -28.64 -8.72 -5.14
CA TRP A 120 -27.31 -8.50 -5.71
C TRP A 120 -26.71 -9.79 -6.27
N LEU A 121 -26.06 -9.70 -7.42
CA LEU A 121 -25.30 -10.76 -8.06
C LEU A 121 -23.91 -10.24 -8.39
N GLU A 122 -22.88 -10.93 -7.90
CA GLU A 122 -21.49 -10.54 -8.08
C GLU A 122 -20.60 -11.73 -8.44
N ALA A 123 -19.50 -11.45 -9.14
CA ALA A 123 -18.46 -12.44 -9.36
C ALA A 123 -17.68 -12.68 -8.06
N ASN A 124 -17.30 -13.95 -7.82
CA ASN A 124 -16.35 -14.25 -6.75
C ASN A 124 -14.97 -13.72 -7.14
N VAL A 125 -14.46 -12.80 -6.34
CA VAL A 125 -13.18 -12.14 -6.58
C VAL A 125 -12.16 -12.60 -5.56
N LEU A 126 -10.90 -12.63 -5.98
CA LEU A 126 -9.78 -12.84 -5.08
C LEU A 126 -9.60 -11.58 -4.24
N PHE A 127 -9.74 -11.72 -2.95
CA PHE A 127 -9.33 -10.68 -2.00
C PHE A 127 -7.87 -10.91 -1.71
N TYR A 128 -7.03 -10.03 -2.22
CA TYR A 128 -5.66 -9.91 -1.76
C TYR A 128 -5.65 -9.01 -0.52
N PRO A 129 -4.68 -9.16 0.41
CA PRO A 129 -4.39 -8.08 1.33
C PRO A 129 -4.18 -6.81 0.48
N THR A 130 -4.98 -5.78 0.68
CA THR A 130 -5.07 -4.57 -0.17
C THR A 130 -3.87 -3.65 0.01
N LEU A 131 -2.64 -4.13 -0.22
CA LEU A 131 -1.42 -3.50 0.24
C LEU A 131 -0.42 -3.25 -0.88
N ASP A 132 -0.64 -3.88 -2.02
CA ASP A 132 0.14 -3.68 -3.22
C ASP A 132 -0.13 -2.31 -3.86
N ASN A 133 -1.26 -1.69 -3.49
CA ASN A 133 -1.79 -0.51 -4.16
C ASN A 133 -1.53 0.81 -3.40
N SER A 134 -0.93 0.80 -2.20
CA SER A 134 -0.76 2.05 -1.43
C SER A 134 0.15 3.04 -2.13
N VAL A 135 1.23 2.56 -2.73
CA VAL A 135 2.19 3.35 -3.52
C VAL A 135 1.56 3.78 -4.86
N GLU A 136 0.81 2.88 -5.51
CA GLU A 136 0.07 3.18 -6.72
C GLU A 136 -1.06 4.19 -6.49
N SER A 137 -1.80 4.07 -5.38
CA SER A 137 -2.93 4.95 -5.04
C SER A 137 -2.56 6.43 -4.86
N ILE A 138 -1.28 6.73 -4.62
CA ILE A 138 -0.74 8.09 -4.56
C ILE A 138 -0.08 8.55 -5.88
N GLY A 139 -0.24 7.76 -6.97
CA GLY A 139 0.26 8.11 -8.31
C GLY A 139 1.76 7.95 -8.49
N THR A 140 2.42 7.12 -7.67
CA THR A 140 3.88 6.96 -7.71
C THR A 140 4.33 6.21 -8.96
N SER A 141 3.54 5.25 -9.44
CA SER A 141 3.84 4.48 -10.66
C SER A 141 3.97 5.37 -11.87
N GLU A 142 3.09 6.38 -12.01
CA GLU A 142 3.18 7.36 -13.10
C GLU A 142 4.46 8.21 -13.00
N ILE A 143 4.91 8.53 -11.77
CA ILE A 143 6.17 9.28 -11.59
C ILE A 143 7.37 8.43 -11.99
N TRP A 144 7.36 7.14 -11.66
CA TRP A 144 8.43 6.22 -12.05
C TRP A 144 8.49 6.01 -13.58
N ASP A 145 7.33 5.84 -14.22
CA ASP A 145 7.23 5.46 -15.62
C ASP A 145 7.38 6.67 -16.56
N ASP A 146 6.76 7.79 -16.22
CA ASP A 146 6.75 8.99 -17.10
C ASP A 146 8.01 9.85 -16.94
N PHE A 147 8.58 9.89 -15.70
CA PHE A 147 9.69 10.81 -15.39
C PHE A 147 10.98 10.08 -14.97
N GLY A 148 10.91 8.80 -14.63
CA GLY A 148 12.06 8.02 -14.19
C GLY A 148 12.54 8.36 -12.77
N PHE A 149 11.80 9.15 -11.99
CA PHE A 149 12.19 9.52 -10.64
C PHE A 149 11.87 8.40 -9.66
N ARG A 150 12.89 7.86 -8.99
CA ARG A 150 12.78 6.76 -8.01
C ARG A 150 13.50 7.08 -6.68
N GLY A 151 13.94 8.33 -6.48
CA GLY A 151 14.64 8.79 -5.28
C GLY A 151 16.17 8.71 -5.39
N GLU A 152 16.72 8.56 -6.59
CA GLU A 152 18.19 8.59 -6.81
C GLU A 152 18.82 9.86 -6.23
N ASP A 153 20.02 9.70 -5.66
CA ASP A 153 20.80 10.77 -5.03
C ASP A 153 20.11 11.43 -3.82
N THR A 154 19.08 10.79 -3.24
CA THR A 154 18.43 11.25 -2.01
C THR A 154 18.66 10.28 -0.85
N THR A 155 18.61 10.78 0.39
CA THR A 155 18.74 9.97 1.60
C THR A 155 17.62 10.29 2.59
N ILE A 156 16.95 9.23 3.06
CA ILE A 156 15.88 9.31 4.06
C ILE A 156 16.38 8.74 5.38
N ALA A 157 16.38 9.55 6.45
CA ALA A 157 16.62 9.08 7.81
C ALA A 157 15.31 8.59 8.44
N ILE A 158 15.29 7.34 8.91
CA ILE A 158 14.18 6.70 9.61
C ILE A 158 14.49 6.71 11.11
N LEU A 159 13.82 7.56 11.87
CA LEU A 159 13.95 7.66 13.32
C LEU A 159 12.85 6.84 13.99
N ASP A 160 13.17 5.60 14.36
CA ASP A 160 12.18 4.59 14.76
C ASP A 160 12.79 3.50 15.67
N THR A 161 12.43 2.24 15.52
CA THR A 161 12.96 1.08 16.28
C THR A 161 14.28 0.55 15.73
N GLY A 162 14.80 1.13 14.65
CA GLY A 162 15.94 0.66 13.87
C GLY A 162 15.53 0.30 12.45
N VAL A 163 16.47 -0.20 11.66
CA VAL A 163 16.24 -0.71 10.30
C VAL A 163 17.08 -1.97 10.10
N ASP A 164 16.46 -3.03 9.63
CA ASP A 164 17.12 -4.27 9.25
C ASP A 164 17.56 -4.20 7.79
N PHE A 165 18.84 -3.92 7.57
CA PHE A 165 19.45 -3.86 6.25
C PHE A 165 19.93 -5.24 5.72
N GLU A 166 19.56 -6.35 6.38
CA GLU A 166 19.72 -7.71 5.85
C GLU A 166 18.44 -8.18 5.15
N HIS A 167 17.34 -7.40 5.23
CA HIS A 167 16.09 -7.71 4.53
C HIS A 167 16.23 -7.42 3.03
N GLU A 168 15.82 -8.35 2.16
CA GLU A 168 15.95 -8.28 0.69
C GLU A 168 15.49 -6.94 0.07
N SER A 169 14.46 -6.31 0.64
CA SER A 169 13.99 -4.97 0.19
C SER A 169 14.88 -3.81 0.62
N LEU A 170 15.85 -4.01 1.50
CA LEU A 170 16.62 -2.94 2.16
C LEU A 170 18.12 -3.20 2.19
N ASP A 171 18.62 -4.29 1.59
CA ASP A 171 20.03 -4.64 1.58
C ASP A 171 20.82 -3.91 0.49
N ASP A 172 20.26 -3.79 -0.71
CA ASP A 172 20.87 -3.04 -1.81
C ASP A 172 19.83 -2.22 -2.62
N LEU A 173 20.27 -1.62 -3.74
CA LEU A 173 19.43 -0.76 -4.57
C LEU A 173 18.89 -1.45 -5.83
N ASP A 174 19.55 -2.53 -6.30
CA ASP A 174 19.24 -3.14 -7.60
C ASP A 174 18.93 -4.65 -7.53
N ASP A 175 18.95 -5.24 -6.33
CA ASP A 175 18.75 -6.68 -6.06
C ASP A 175 19.70 -7.59 -6.90
N ILE A 176 20.87 -7.07 -7.30
CA ILE A 176 21.87 -7.79 -8.08
C ILE A 176 23.09 -8.09 -7.20
N SER A 177 23.23 -9.30 -6.70
CA SER A 177 24.28 -9.72 -5.76
C SER A 177 25.74 -9.52 -6.25
N SER A 178 25.96 -9.15 -7.51
CA SER A 178 27.27 -8.86 -8.07
C SER A 178 27.67 -7.38 -8.02
N THR A 179 26.76 -6.48 -7.72
CA THR A 179 26.96 -5.04 -7.53
C THR A 179 27.07 -4.75 -6.03
N TYR A 180 27.89 -3.76 -5.67
CA TYR A 180 27.95 -3.27 -4.29
C TYR A 180 27.36 -1.86 -4.26
N ASP A 181 26.08 -1.81 -4.03
CA ASP A 181 25.29 -0.57 -3.97
C ASP A 181 24.31 -0.58 -2.80
N PRO A 182 24.83 -0.71 -1.57
CA PRO A 182 24.01 -0.90 -0.37
C PRO A 182 22.95 0.19 -0.21
N LYS A 183 21.78 -0.23 0.25
CA LYS A 183 20.66 0.67 0.58
C LYS A 183 21.01 1.62 1.71
N ILE A 184 21.75 1.17 2.69
CA ILE A 184 22.24 2.02 3.79
C ILE A 184 23.19 3.08 3.26
N ALA A 185 23.02 4.33 3.72
CA ALA A 185 23.95 5.40 3.43
C ALA A 185 25.31 5.12 4.08
N ILE A 186 26.40 5.38 3.34
CA ILE A 186 27.77 5.16 3.81
C ILE A 186 28.56 6.45 3.60
N ASP A 187 29.31 6.90 4.63
CA ASP A 187 30.14 8.09 4.53
C ASP A 187 31.45 7.83 3.75
N SER A 188 32.21 8.90 3.51
CA SER A 188 33.50 8.84 2.80
C SER A 188 34.59 8.00 3.49
N ASN A 189 34.40 7.63 4.75
CA ASN A 189 35.31 6.81 5.55
C ASN A 189 34.82 5.35 5.65
N GLY A 190 33.70 5.01 5.02
CA GLY A 190 33.07 3.69 5.07
C GLY A 190 32.20 3.43 6.29
N MET A 191 31.84 4.47 7.03
CA MET A 191 30.94 4.36 8.19
C MET A 191 29.49 4.28 7.73
N LEU A 192 28.77 3.33 8.31
CA LEU A 192 27.35 3.13 8.04
C LEU A 192 26.51 4.26 8.68
N GLY A 193 25.50 4.71 7.98
CA GLY A 193 24.50 5.66 8.48
C GLY A 193 23.53 4.98 9.45
N PHE A 194 24.05 4.57 10.60
CA PHE A 194 23.29 3.89 11.65
C PHE A 194 23.67 4.39 13.04
N TYR A 195 22.67 4.75 13.85
CA TYR A 195 22.89 5.31 15.19
C TYR A 195 21.83 4.83 16.17
N ASN A 196 22.25 4.51 17.38
CA ASN A 196 21.36 4.20 18.50
C ASN A 196 21.34 5.36 19.52
N ALA A 197 20.25 6.11 19.54
CA ALA A 197 20.08 7.26 20.42
C ALA A 197 19.92 6.87 21.90
N ASN A 198 19.46 5.64 22.19
CA ASN A 198 19.30 5.17 23.57
C ASN A 198 20.65 4.90 24.24
N THR A 199 21.65 4.45 23.46
CA THR A 199 23.02 4.19 23.95
C THR A 199 24.01 5.30 23.61
N ASP A 200 23.61 6.27 22.78
CA ASP A 200 24.46 7.35 22.24
C ASP A 200 25.68 6.80 21.49
N GLN A 201 25.43 5.82 20.57
CA GLN A 201 26.49 5.15 19.83
C GLN A 201 26.20 5.04 18.34
N GLU A 202 27.24 5.33 17.53
CA GLU A 202 27.30 4.89 16.13
C GLU A 202 27.84 3.46 16.09
N TYR A 203 27.33 2.62 15.17
CA TYR A 203 27.77 1.25 15.00
C TYR A 203 28.67 1.09 13.76
N PRO A 204 29.98 1.19 13.92
CA PRO A 204 30.91 1.01 12.80
C PRO A 204 31.13 -0.47 12.42
N ASP A 205 30.95 -1.38 13.37
CA ASP A 205 31.35 -2.79 13.28
C ASP A 205 30.21 -3.79 13.60
N GLU A 206 29.02 -3.30 13.98
CA GLU A 206 27.84 -4.14 14.23
C GLU A 206 26.87 -4.01 13.07
N GLN A 207 26.20 -5.11 12.75
CA GLN A 207 25.15 -5.08 11.74
C GLN A 207 23.99 -4.18 12.22
N PRO A 208 23.56 -3.23 11.38
CA PRO A 208 22.35 -2.48 11.67
C PRO A 208 21.18 -3.43 11.88
N HIS A 209 20.41 -3.19 12.92
CA HIS A 209 19.31 -4.06 13.32
C HIS A 209 18.06 -3.27 13.70
N ASP A 210 16.95 -3.97 13.77
CA ASP A 210 15.68 -3.42 14.25
C ASP A 210 15.20 -4.25 15.45
N SER A 211 15.07 -3.61 16.60
CA SER A 211 14.61 -4.25 17.83
C SER A 211 13.09 -4.47 17.89
N GLY A 212 12.31 -3.82 17.00
CA GLY A 212 10.86 -3.76 17.06
C GLY A 212 10.11 -4.07 15.77
N SER A 213 10.79 -4.23 14.64
CA SER A 213 10.22 -4.42 13.28
C SER A 213 9.44 -3.21 12.70
N HIS A 214 9.10 -2.21 13.52
CA HIS A 214 8.31 -1.07 13.07
C HIS A 214 9.12 -0.12 12.16
N GLY A 215 10.38 0.15 12.49
CA GLY A 215 11.26 1.01 11.69
C GLY A 215 11.62 0.38 10.33
N THR A 216 11.87 -0.93 10.29
CA THR A 216 12.08 -1.67 9.03
C THR A 216 10.86 -1.58 8.13
N HIS A 217 9.66 -1.72 8.70
CA HIS A 217 8.41 -1.56 7.98
C HIS A 217 8.27 -0.14 7.40
N CYS A 218 8.55 0.89 8.19
CA CYS A 218 8.55 2.29 7.73
C CYS A 218 9.60 2.55 6.65
N ALA A 219 10.81 1.99 6.79
CA ALA A 219 11.86 2.09 5.78
C ALA A 219 11.43 1.45 4.45
N GLY A 220 10.80 0.27 4.52
CA GLY A 220 10.27 -0.42 3.35
C GLY A 220 9.22 0.40 2.60
N ILE A 221 8.28 1.05 3.32
CA ILE A 221 7.28 1.95 2.69
C ILE A 221 7.95 3.15 2.03
N ALA A 222 8.92 3.78 2.69
CA ALA A 222 9.58 4.97 2.15
C ALA A 222 10.46 4.64 0.94
N ALA A 223 11.25 3.57 1.03
CA ALA A 223 12.39 3.35 0.15
C ALA A 223 12.70 1.87 -0.19
N GLY A 224 11.88 0.88 0.21
CA GLY A 224 12.13 -0.52 -0.12
C GLY A 224 12.17 -0.78 -1.64
N THR A 225 13.04 -1.67 -2.09
CA THR A 225 13.10 -2.10 -3.50
C THR A 225 11.95 -3.05 -3.87
N GLY A 226 11.36 -3.73 -2.87
CA GLY A 226 10.40 -4.81 -3.05
C GLY A 226 11.07 -6.17 -3.28
N GLY A 227 12.39 -6.24 -3.07
CA GLY A 227 13.20 -7.43 -3.31
C GLY A 227 13.18 -7.87 -4.76
N SER A 228 13.59 -9.10 -5.02
CA SER A 228 13.70 -9.67 -6.38
C SER A 228 12.38 -9.69 -7.17
N SER A 229 11.24 -9.60 -6.50
CA SER A 229 9.91 -9.54 -7.14
C SER A 229 9.45 -8.13 -7.51
N GLY A 230 10.01 -7.10 -6.85
CA GLY A 230 9.51 -5.72 -6.91
C GLY A 230 8.15 -5.54 -6.24
N GLN A 231 7.55 -6.60 -5.72
CA GLN A 231 6.29 -6.54 -4.99
C GLN A 231 6.53 -5.78 -3.67
N TYR A 232 5.60 -4.91 -3.31
CA TYR A 232 5.73 -4.05 -2.13
C TYR A 232 6.91 -3.06 -2.17
N ALA A 233 7.34 -2.65 -3.37
CA ALA A 233 8.30 -1.56 -3.52
C ALA A 233 7.79 -0.29 -2.83
N GLY A 234 8.68 0.40 -2.12
CA GLY A 234 8.39 1.67 -1.47
C GLY A 234 8.28 2.82 -2.46
N VAL A 235 7.90 4.00 -1.98
CA VAL A 235 7.65 5.19 -2.81
C VAL A 235 8.91 5.66 -3.56
N ALA A 236 10.08 5.61 -2.91
CA ALA A 236 11.37 6.05 -3.47
C ALA A 236 12.40 4.91 -3.44
N PRO A 237 12.23 3.84 -4.28
CA PRO A 237 13.03 2.62 -4.16
C PRO A 237 14.53 2.78 -4.48
N GLN A 238 14.94 3.90 -5.03
CA GLN A 238 16.37 4.22 -5.27
C GLN A 238 16.94 5.21 -4.23
N ALA A 239 16.15 5.68 -3.27
CA ALA A 239 16.66 6.50 -2.18
C ALA A 239 17.52 5.66 -1.22
N LYS A 240 18.58 6.25 -0.69
CA LYS A 240 19.37 5.70 0.43
C LYS A 240 18.63 5.84 1.75
N VAL A 241 18.97 5.00 2.72
CA VAL A 241 18.37 5.02 4.05
C VAL A 241 19.45 5.18 5.12
N VAL A 242 19.15 6.01 6.11
CA VAL A 242 19.86 6.10 7.39
C VAL A 242 18.94 5.55 8.47
N GLY A 243 19.39 4.60 9.27
CA GLY A 243 18.65 4.00 10.37
C GLY A 243 19.02 4.64 11.72
N VAL A 244 18.01 5.10 12.47
CA VAL A 244 18.23 5.66 13.81
C VAL A 244 17.29 4.96 14.81
N ILE A 245 17.87 4.25 15.78
CA ILE A 245 17.10 3.69 16.90
C ILE A 245 16.80 4.83 17.89
N ALA A 246 15.57 5.34 17.82
CA ALA A 246 15.00 6.30 18.75
C ALA A 246 14.04 5.61 19.75
N LEU A 247 13.56 4.40 19.42
CA LEU A 247 12.56 3.63 20.17
C LEU A 247 13.08 2.20 20.41
N ASP A 248 14.03 2.03 21.35
CA ASP A 248 14.57 0.69 21.62
C ASP A 248 13.51 -0.21 22.26
N GLY A 249 13.33 -1.41 21.71
CA GLY A 249 12.23 -2.32 22.11
C GLY A 249 10.82 -1.73 21.94
N GLY A 250 10.65 -0.73 21.05
CA GLY A 250 9.36 -0.10 20.73
C GLY A 250 8.97 1.09 21.60
N SER A 251 9.89 1.60 22.45
CA SER A 251 9.68 2.82 23.24
C SER A 251 10.97 3.60 23.42
N GLY A 252 10.87 4.92 23.56
CA GLY A 252 11.98 5.82 23.86
C GLY A 252 11.49 7.00 24.68
N ASP A 253 12.38 7.60 25.46
CA ASP A 253 12.07 8.83 26.18
C ASP A 253 12.34 10.08 25.32
N GLU A 254 11.97 11.25 25.83
CA GLU A 254 12.17 12.51 25.10
C GLU A 254 13.68 12.82 24.88
N GLY A 255 14.56 12.36 25.78
CA GLY A 255 16.00 12.50 25.63
C GLY A 255 16.54 11.67 24.48
N ASP A 256 16.04 10.46 24.29
CA ASP A 256 16.37 9.58 23.15
C ASP A 256 15.96 10.23 21.83
N LEU A 257 14.74 10.75 21.76
CA LEU A 257 14.23 11.42 20.57
C LEU A 257 15.03 12.69 20.24
N LEU A 258 15.36 13.48 21.24
CA LEU A 258 16.20 14.68 21.07
C LEU A 258 17.61 14.32 20.55
N ARG A 259 18.24 13.27 21.10
CA ARG A 259 19.53 12.76 20.60
C ARG A 259 19.43 12.27 19.15
N ALA A 260 18.36 11.55 18.82
CA ALA A 260 18.12 11.06 17.47
C ALA A 260 18.02 12.21 16.44
N VAL A 261 17.25 13.26 16.76
CA VAL A 261 17.11 14.44 15.91
C VAL A 261 18.42 15.22 15.82
N ASP A 262 19.09 15.46 16.96
CA ASP A 262 20.35 16.19 17.00
C ASP A 262 21.47 15.49 16.20
N TRP A 263 21.61 14.17 16.37
CA TRP A 263 22.56 13.38 15.57
C TRP A 263 22.24 13.46 14.07
N THR A 264 20.98 13.37 13.69
CA THR A 264 20.56 13.47 12.28
C THR A 264 20.92 14.82 11.67
N ILE A 265 20.70 15.92 12.41
CA ILE A 265 21.09 17.27 11.98
C ILE A 265 22.60 17.39 11.85
N GLN A 266 23.36 16.91 12.83
CA GLN A 266 24.84 16.99 12.85
C GLN A 266 25.48 16.18 11.72
N ASN A 267 24.84 15.08 11.31
CA ASN A 267 25.33 14.17 10.26
C ASN A 267 24.68 14.37 8.89
N LYS A 268 23.87 15.43 8.74
CA LYS A 268 23.17 15.74 7.49
C LYS A 268 24.10 15.71 6.28
N ASP A 269 25.17 16.50 6.33
CA ASP A 269 26.11 16.60 5.19
C ASP A 269 26.99 15.34 5.06
N ARG A 270 27.23 14.62 6.16
CA ARG A 270 28.04 13.39 6.16
C ARG A 270 27.40 12.24 5.40
N PHE A 271 26.08 12.08 5.54
CA PHE A 271 25.31 11.04 4.90
C PHE A 271 24.35 11.57 3.83
N SER A 272 24.47 12.86 3.50
CA SER A 272 23.58 13.54 2.53
C SER A 272 22.09 13.37 2.88
N ILE A 273 21.73 13.55 4.16
CA ILE A 273 20.36 13.36 4.64
C ILE A 273 19.49 14.53 4.16
N ASP A 274 18.51 14.21 3.34
CA ASP A 274 17.56 15.16 2.75
C ASP A 274 16.21 15.17 3.46
N VAL A 275 15.77 13.99 3.91
CA VAL A 275 14.46 13.76 4.52
C VAL A 275 14.64 13.05 5.87
N MET A 276 13.82 13.41 6.85
CA MET A 276 13.73 12.76 8.14
C MET A 276 12.28 12.33 8.38
N SER A 277 12.05 11.04 8.62
CA SER A 277 10.74 10.41 8.85
C SER A 277 10.61 9.96 10.30
N LEU A 278 9.58 10.43 10.99
CA LEU A 278 9.27 10.09 12.38
C LEU A 278 7.85 9.49 12.47
N SER A 279 7.79 8.18 12.43
CA SER A 279 6.53 7.42 12.57
C SER A 279 6.17 7.15 14.04
N LEU A 280 6.29 8.17 14.87
CA LEU A 280 6.15 8.08 16.32
C LEU A 280 5.36 9.27 16.89
N GLY A 281 4.94 9.16 18.14
CA GLY A 281 4.28 10.25 18.86
C GLY A 281 4.08 9.93 20.33
N GLY A 282 4.07 10.98 21.14
CA GLY A 282 3.75 10.91 22.56
C GLY A 282 2.28 10.57 22.81
N PRO A 283 1.89 10.36 24.07
CA PRO A 283 0.50 10.06 24.41
C PRO A 283 -0.43 11.17 23.94
N VAL A 284 -1.61 10.75 23.48
CA VAL A 284 -2.65 11.68 23.03
C VAL A 284 -3.05 12.60 24.16
N VAL A 285 -2.97 13.87 23.89
CA VAL A 285 -3.26 14.91 24.86
C VAL A 285 -4.78 15.03 25.07
N ILE A 286 -5.19 15.17 26.32
CA ILE A 286 -6.57 15.43 26.71
C ILE A 286 -7.04 16.75 26.08
N PRO A 287 -8.30 16.89 25.63
CA PRO A 287 -8.80 18.13 25.10
C PRO A 287 -8.51 19.33 26.00
N GLY A 288 -7.79 20.34 25.47
CA GLY A 288 -7.34 21.52 26.21
C GLY A 288 -5.90 21.48 26.70
N ALA A 289 -5.13 20.43 26.42
CA ALA A 289 -3.71 20.41 26.65
C ALA A 289 -2.92 21.12 25.53
N THR A 290 -1.64 21.41 25.81
CA THR A 290 -0.82 22.31 25.00
C THR A 290 -0.11 21.60 23.86
N ASN A 291 -0.85 21.04 22.90
CA ASN A 291 -0.29 20.58 21.62
C ASN A 291 -0.13 21.79 20.67
N ASN A 292 0.77 22.67 21.00
CA ASN A 292 0.97 23.95 20.32
C ASN A 292 2.39 24.12 19.73
N GLY A 293 3.15 23.02 19.61
CA GLY A 293 4.52 23.03 19.13
C GLY A 293 5.55 23.47 20.17
N ALA A 294 5.17 23.59 21.45
CA ALA A 294 6.07 24.09 22.50
C ALA A 294 6.91 23.00 23.17
N SER A 295 6.66 21.70 22.91
CA SER A 295 7.50 20.63 23.45
C SER A 295 8.93 20.70 22.90
N SER A 296 9.92 20.24 23.68
CA SER A 296 11.32 20.27 23.24
C SER A 296 11.52 19.51 21.94
N ILE A 297 10.87 18.35 21.79
CA ILE A 297 10.96 17.55 20.56
C ILE A 297 10.28 18.24 19.36
N SER A 298 9.12 18.90 19.52
CA SER A 298 8.50 19.66 18.44
C SER A 298 9.38 20.82 17.97
N GLN A 299 10.03 21.50 18.91
CA GLN A 299 11.01 22.56 18.61
C GLN A 299 12.26 22.00 17.91
N ALA A 300 12.74 20.83 18.30
CA ALA A 300 13.89 20.19 17.66
C ALA A 300 13.58 19.85 16.19
N LEU A 301 12.35 19.39 15.89
CA LEU A 301 11.93 19.16 14.49
C LEU A 301 11.92 20.48 13.69
N ASP A 302 11.46 21.58 14.28
CA ASP A 302 11.50 22.89 13.62
C ASP A 302 12.94 23.33 13.31
N VAL A 303 13.90 23.01 14.18
CA VAL A 303 15.35 23.25 13.96
C VAL A 303 15.88 22.36 12.83
N ALA A 304 15.45 21.10 12.72
CA ALA A 304 15.84 20.22 11.62
C ALA A 304 15.37 20.77 10.25
N VAL A 305 14.15 21.31 10.19
CA VAL A 305 13.64 21.98 8.97
C VAL A 305 14.49 23.23 8.65
N GLU A 306 14.85 24.04 9.66
CA GLU A 306 15.75 25.20 9.49
C GLU A 306 17.16 24.80 9.02
N ALA A 307 17.63 23.61 9.40
CA ALA A 307 18.88 23.04 8.92
C ALA A 307 18.79 22.52 7.47
N GLY A 308 17.60 22.58 6.84
CA GLY A 308 17.37 22.18 5.47
C GLY A 308 17.05 20.68 5.30
N ILE A 309 16.50 20.02 6.32
CA ILE A 309 16.01 18.65 6.26
C ILE A 309 14.48 18.68 6.11
N VAL A 310 13.91 18.04 5.10
CA VAL A 310 12.46 17.85 5.02
C VAL A 310 12.03 16.92 6.13
N THR A 311 11.30 17.43 7.12
CA THR A 311 10.89 16.65 8.29
C THR A 311 9.44 16.25 8.19
N VAL A 312 9.17 14.93 8.21
CA VAL A 312 7.85 14.33 8.06
C VAL A 312 7.50 13.57 9.34
N VAL A 313 6.34 13.83 9.92
CA VAL A 313 5.95 13.30 11.22
C VAL A 313 4.51 12.83 11.28
N ALA A 314 4.24 11.75 12.00
CA ALA A 314 2.89 11.23 12.22
C ALA A 314 2.05 12.17 13.09
N ILE A 315 0.76 12.38 12.74
CA ILE A 315 -0.16 13.16 13.58
C ILE A 315 -0.57 12.42 14.86
N GLY A 316 -0.41 11.10 14.91
CA GLY A 316 -0.84 10.24 16.01
C GLY A 316 -2.11 9.44 15.70
N ASN A 317 -2.34 8.40 16.53
CA ASN A 317 -3.40 7.40 16.30
C ASN A 317 -4.57 7.53 17.31
N GLY A 318 -4.84 8.71 17.82
CA GLY A 318 -5.88 8.89 18.83
C GLY A 318 -5.62 8.09 20.12
N ASN A 319 -6.64 7.87 20.92
CA ASN A 319 -6.55 6.92 22.04
C ASN A 319 -6.87 5.52 21.54
N LEU A 320 -6.02 4.56 21.84
CA LEU A 320 -6.17 3.13 21.51
C LEU A 320 -7.63 2.65 21.67
N GLY A 321 -8.29 2.35 20.53
CA GLY A 321 -9.64 1.81 20.49
C GLY A 321 -10.79 2.83 20.54
N ILE A 322 -10.53 4.12 20.59
CA ILE A 322 -11.54 5.18 20.52
C ILE A 322 -11.26 6.06 19.29
N ALA A 323 -12.32 6.42 18.56
CA ALA A 323 -12.18 7.33 17.43
C ALA A 323 -11.49 8.63 17.85
N ALA A 324 -10.51 9.06 17.07
CA ALA A 324 -9.80 10.30 17.33
C ALA A 324 -10.75 11.50 17.31
N HIS A 325 -10.68 12.35 18.33
CA HIS A 325 -11.50 13.55 18.46
C HIS A 325 -10.79 14.79 17.89
N PRO A 326 -11.50 15.87 17.56
CA PRO A 326 -10.88 17.15 17.19
C PRO A 326 -9.91 17.63 18.28
N GLY A 327 -8.73 18.13 17.88
CA GLY A 327 -7.69 18.57 18.80
C GLY A 327 -6.85 17.43 19.38
N SER A 328 -6.88 16.24 18.78
CA SER A 328 -6.12 15.06 19.24
C SER A 328 -4.71 14.94 18.64
N VAL A 329 -4.15 16.01 18.07
CA VAL A 329 -2.78 15.99 17.53
C VAL A 329 -1.80 15.60 18.63
N SER A 330 -0.99 14.55 18.39
CA SER A 330 0.12 14.17 19.28
C SER A 330 1.33 15.06 19.05
N TYR A 331 2.19 15.25 20.08
CA TYR A 331 3.53 15.76 19.82
C TYR A 331 4.45 14.58 19.40
N PRO A 332 5.43 14.79 18.49
CA PRO A 332 5.79 16.07 17.86
C PRO A 332 5.01 16.41 16.57
N GLY A 333 3.89 15.73 16.27
CA GLY A 333 3.04 16.07 15.12
C GLY A 333 2.40 17.46 15.18
N ASP A 334 2.52 18.16 16.30
CA ASP A 334 2.14 19.57 16.49
C ASP A 334 3.26 20.57 16.15
N SER A 335 4.44 20.12 15.69
CA SER A 335 5.53 20.97 15.20
C SER A 335 5.01 21.98 14.18
N VAL A 336 5.60 23.17 14.17
CA VAL A 336 5.16 24.28 13.32
C VAL A 336 5.59 24.07 11.87
N LYS A 337 6.83 23.58 11.66
CA LYS A 337 7.49 23.53 10.35
C LYS A 337 7.48 22.15 9.70
N SER A 338 7.30 21.09 10.48
CA SER A 338 7.27 19.73 9.95
C SER A 338 6.00 19.46 9.15
N ILE A 339 6.10 18.59 8.16
CA ILE A 339 4.95 18.04 7.43
C ILE A 339 4.30 16.96 8.30
N THR A 340 3.12 17.25 8.81
CA THR A 340 2.38 16.33 9.67
C THR A 340 1.39 15.51 8.84
N VAL A 341 1.45 14.19 9.00
CA VAL A 341 0.74 13.23 8.14
C VAL A 341 -0.37 12.52 8.90
N GLY A 342 -1.56 12.53 8.31
CA GLY A 342 -2.71 11.73 8.74
C GLY A 342 -2.91 10.50 7.86
N SER A 343 -3.72 9.55 8.34
CA SER A 343 -3.95 8.26 7.69
C SER A 343 -5.31 8.20 7.00
N VAL A 344 -5.32 7.72 5.75
CA VAL A 344 -6.50 7.29 5.00
C VAL A 344 -6.43 5.79 4.71
N ASN A 345 -7.61 5.22 4.44
CA ASN A 345 -7.76 3.87 3.89
C ASN A 345 -7.81 3.91 2.35
N ASP A 346 -8.08 2.76 1.72
CA ASP A 346 -8.05 2.60 0.25
C ASP A 346 -9.15 3.39 -0.46
N ASP A 347 -10.28 3.69 0.19
CA ASP A 347 -11.34 4.54 -0.38
C ASP A 347 -11.08 6.04 -0.18
N HIS A 348 -9.86 6.40 0.28
CA HIS A 348 -9.42 7.75 0.63
C HIS A 348 -10.21 8.40 1.78
N SER A 349 -11.03 7.64 2.51
CA SER A 349 -11.64 8.15 3.73
C SER A 349 -10.62 8.14 4.87
N ARG A 350 -10.74 9.13 5.77
CA ARG A 350 -9.86 9.22 6.93
C ARG A 350 -10.05 8.00 7.83
N GLU A 351 -8.96 7.36 8.19
CA GLU A 351 -8.97 6.29 9.18
C GLU A 351 -9.49 6.78 10.55
N ILE A 352 -10.32 5.95 11.20
CA ILE A 352 -11.01 6.34 12.43
C ILE A 352 -10.03 6.70 13.56
N TYR A 353 -8.88 6.05 13.61
CA TYR A 353 -7.84 6.29 14.59
C TYR A 353 -6.98 7.52 14.28
N SER A 354 -6.91 7.97 13.01
CA SER A 354 -6.07 9.10 12.62
C SER A 354 -6.44 10.35 13.40
N SER A 355 -5.49 10.89 14.18
CA SER A 355 -5.67 12.10 14.97
C SER A 355 -6.11 13.29 14.12
N ARG A 356 -6.66 14.30 14.75
CA ARG A 356 -7.33 15.42 14.10
C ARG A 356 -6.94 16.75 14.75
N GLY A 357 -6.63 17.73 13.90
CA GLY A 357 -6.53 19.11 14.34
C GLY A 357 -7.86 19.74 14.80
N PRO A 358 -7.83 21.01 15.12
CA PRO A 358 -6.65 21.89 15.12
C PRO A 358 -5.69 21.61 16.28
N THR A 359 -4.48 22.17 16.21
CA THR A 359 -3.56 22.24 17.37
C THR A 359 -4.11 23.15 18.45
N GLY A 360 -3.52 23.13 19.66
CA GLY A 360 -3.96 23.93 20.79
C GLY A 360 -3.88 25.46 20.54
N ASP A 361 -3.00 25.89 19.64
CA ASP A 361 -2.85 27.27 19.18
C ASP A 361 -3.65 27.58 17.90
N GLY A 362 -4.48 26.62 17.41
CA GLY A 362 -5.43 26.82 16.32
C GLY A 362 -4.91 26.56 14.91
N ARG A 363 -3.68 26.03 14.73
CA ARG A 363 -3.17 25.65 13.41
C ARG A 363 -3.91 24.42 12.87
N LEU A 364 -4.10 24.40 11.56
CA LEU A 364 -4.65 23.22 10.88
C LEU A 364 -3.58 22.13 10.79
N LYS A 365 -3.88 20.93 11.26
CA LYS A 365 -3.12 19.71 11.12
C LYS A 365 -4.10 18.52 10.91
N PRO A 366 -3.72 17.44 10.18
CA PRO A 366 -2.47 17.26 9.45
C PRO A 366 -2.34 18.22 8.27
N ASP A 367 -1.11 18.34 7.73
CA ASP A 367 -0.84 19.10 6.51
C ASP A 367 -1.25 18.28 5.28
N VAL A 368 -1.10 16.95 5.34
CA VAL A 368 -1.39 16.00 4.26
C VAL A 368 -1.93 14.68 4.83
N MET A 369 -2.66 13.96 4.00
CA MET A 369 -3.14 12.61 4.27
C MET A 369 -2.46 11.63 3.30
N ALA A 370 -2.12 10.43 3.79
CA ALA A 370 -1.54 9.36 2.97
C ALA A 370 -2.09 7.99 3.39
N PRO A 371 -1.95 6.94 2.58
CA PRO A 371 -2.36 5.59 2.92
C PRO A 371 -1.70 5.09 4.21
N GLY A 372 -2.49 4.60 5.15
CA GLY A 372 -1.97 4.08 6.41
C GLY A 372 -2.82 2.95 6.99
N GLY A 373 -3.90 2.55 6.31
CA GLY A 373 -4.73 1.41 6.67
C GLY A 373 -4.16 0.12 6.08
N ALA A 374 -3.87 -0.87 6.91
CA ALA A 374 -3.42 -2.21 6.53
C ALA A 374 -2.24 -2.24 5.53
N ILE A 375 -1.20 -1.48 5.69
CA ILE A 375 -0.05 -1.35 4.78
C ILE A 375 0.93 -2.52 4.92
N MET A 376 1.24 -3.22 3.81
CA MET A 376 2.24 -4.30 3.74
C MET A 376 3.63 -3.70 3.53
N SER A 377 4.61 -4.16 4.27
CA SER A 377 5.99 -3.78 4.07
C SER A 377 6.94 -4.76 4.76
N ALA A 378 8.24 -4.54 4.60
CA ALA A 378 9.31 -5.39 5.08
C ALA A 378 9.17 -5.73 6.57
N GLN A 379 9.36 -7.01 6.93
CA GLN A 379 9.36 -7.51 8.29
C GLN A 379 10.80 -7.77 8.75
N ALA A 380 11.25 -7.08 9.79
CA ALA A 380 12.58 -7.29 10.32
C ALA A 380 12.85 -8.74 10.74
N ASN A 381 14.09 -9.18 10.59
CA ASN A 381 14.59 -10.52 10.94
C ASN A 381 13.89 -11.68 10.18
N SER A 382 13.29 -11.41 9.03
CA SER A 382 12.64 -12.43 8.20
C SER A 382 13.43 -12.78 6.95
N GLY A 383 14.37 -11.92 6.54
CA GLY A 383 15.11 -12.03 5.29
C GLY A 383 14.34 -11.47 4.10
N ASP A 384 13.18 -12.03 3.79
CA ASP A 384 12.34 -11.67 2.63
C ASP A 384 10.84 -11.54 2.97
N GLY A 385 10.48 -11.64 4.25
CA GLY A 385 9.09 -11.63 4.69
C GLY A 385 8.48 -10.24 4.80
N TYR A 386 7.17 -10.16 4.62
CA TYR A 386 6.39 -8.92 4.72
C TYR A 386 5.31 -9.06 5.77
N VAL A 387 4.91 -7.94 6.39
CA VAL A 387 3.87 -7.87 7.41
C VAL A 387 2.99 -6.64 7.22
N SER A 388 1.72 -6.75 7.59
CA SER A 388 0.74 -5.66 7.48
C SER A 388 0.59 -4.93 8.80
N TYR A 389 0.76 -3.60 8.77
CA TYR A 389 0.46 -2.71 9.90
C TYR A 389 -0.51 -1.59 9.48
N SER A 390 -1.19 -1.00 10.49
CA SER A 390 -2.07 0.15 10.30
C SER A 390 -1.72 1.26 11.28
N GLY A 391 -1.67 2.50 10.78
CA GLY A 391 -1.37 3.67 11.61
C GLY A 391 -0.99 4.89 10.79
N THR A 392 -1.03 6.05 11.39
CA THR A 392 -0.37 7.24 10.83
C THR A 392 1.13 7.04 10.68
N SER A 393 1.68 6.05 11.40
CA SER A 393 3.05 5.55 11.24
C SER A 393 3.34 4.98 9.86
N MET A 394 2.34 4.39 9.19
CA MET A 394 2.48 3.87 7.83
C MET A 394 2.22 4.96 6.78
N ALA A 395 1.38 5.93 7.09
CA ALA A 395 1.14 7.08 6.23
C ALA A 395 2.36 8.01 6.11
N THR A 396 3.10 8.20 7.20
CA THR A 396 4.26 9.10 7.28
C THR A 396 5.37 8.74 6.29
N PRO A 397 5.85 7.50 6.18
CA PRO A 397 6.92 7.13 5.25
C PRO A 397 6.49 7.23 3.78
N HIS A 398 5.21 7.11 3.42
CA HIS A 398 4.75 7.44 2.06
C HIS A 398 5.08 8.88 1.70
N VAL A 399 4.81 9.83 2.59
CA VAL A 399 5.10 11.25 2.37
C VAL A 399 6.59 11.52 2.38
N ALA A 400 7.37 10.80 3.20
CA ALA A 400 8.84 10.89 3.19
C ALA A 400 9.43 10.43 1.83
N GLY A 401 8.92 9.33 1.28
CA GLY A 401 9.30 8.88 -0.06
C GLY A 401 8.90 9.87 -1.16
N VAL A 402 7.69 10.44 -1.10
CA VAL A 402 7.28 11.52 -2.03
C VAL A 402 8.21 12.72 -1.94
N ALA A 403 8.63 13.11 -0.74
CA ALA A 403 9.59 14.21 -0.56
C ALA A 403 10.94 13.89 -1.24
N ALA A 404 11.43 12.65 -1.14
CA ALA A 404 12.64 12.23 -1.83
C ALA A 404 12.49 12.31 -3.36
N LEU A 405 11.36 11.86 -3.93
CA LEU A 405 11.08 12.01 -5.37
C LEU A 405 11.06 13.48 -5.80
N MET A 406 10.46 14.36 -4.99
CA MET A 406 10.41 15.80 -5.27
C MET A 406 11.81 16.43 -5.25
N LEU A 407 12.67 16.02 -4.32
CA LEU A 407 14.05 16.49 -4.20
C LEU A 407 14.91 15.98 -5.34
N GLN A 408 14.74 14.73 -5.79
CA GLN A 408 15.37 14.24 -7.02
C GLN A 408 14.96 15.09 -8.23
N ALA A 409 13.68 15.42 -8.37
CA ALA A 409 13.16 16.24 -9.48
C ALA A 409 13.68 17.70 -9.42
N ASN A 410 13.87 18.25 -8.23
CA ASN A 410 14.38 19.60 -8.02
C ASN A 410 15.17 19.71 -6.70
N PRO A 411 16.50 19.50 -6.75
CA PRO A 411 17.36 19.56 -5.56
C PRO A 411 17.43 20.95 -4.88
N ASN A 412 16.91 21.99 -5.51
CA ASN A 412 16.93 23.35 -4.97
C ASN A 412 15.67 23.72 -4.18
N VAL A 413 14.74 22.77 -3.99
CA VAL A 413 13.57 23.01 -3.12
C VAL A 413 14.06 23.23 -1.70
N ASN A 414 13.71 24.37 -1.12
CA ASN A 414 14.05 24.67 0.26
C ASN A 414 12.88 24.28 1.17
N PRO A 415 13.07 23.40 2.17
CA PRO A 415 12.03 23.01 3.10
C PRO A 415 11.40 24.19 3.88
N THR A 416 12.17 25.30 4.03
CA THR A 416 11.70 26.49 4.74
C THR A 416 10.89 27.46 3.85
N SER A 417 10.82 27.25 2.56
CA SER A 417 10.03 28.10 1.66
C SER A 417 8.55 27.73 1.72
N SER A 418 7.88 28.09 2.82
CA SER A 418 6.42 28.14 2.86
C SER A 418 5.94 29.31 2.02
N THR A 419 5.38 29.05 0.89
CA THR A 419 4.58 30.04 0.16
C THR A 419 3.12 29.83 0.43
#